data_2558a9962ace17f1510f1743e8b74c7b
#
_entry.id   2558a9962ace17f1510f1743e8b74c7b
#
_cell.length_a   1.000
_cell.length_b   1.000
_cell.length_c   1.000
_cell.angle_alpha   90.00
_cell.angle_beta   90.00
_cell.angle_gamma   90.00
#
_symmetry.space_group_name_H-M   'P 1'
#
loop_
_entity.id
_entity.type
_entity.pdbx_description
1 polymer ?
#
loop_
_entity_poly.entity_id
_entity_poly.type
_entity_poly.pdbx_seq_one_letter_code
_entity_poly.pdbx_strand_id
1 'polypeptide(L)'
;MIRFACGIGTLVVTLAAAAQTFVVPPELWDRPRSGRTVLEQPAIRQAVNACLAQPGSRLIVRHATGQESLLAAEELRSWLGALAVEPGRISLRNDLKPSEPLRLEVVRD
;
A
#
# COMPACT_ATOMS: atom_id res chain seq x y z
N MET A 1 44.28 12.64 8.31
CA MET A 1 43.68 12.52 8.20
C MET A 1 42.63 12.29 8.12
N ILE A 2 42.33 12.34 8.08
CA ILE A 2 41.36 12.03 8.05
C ILE A 2 40.37 12.02 7.68
N ARG A 3 40.16 12.07 7.60
CA ARG A 3 39.26 11.98 7.41
C ARG A 3 38.28 11.67 7.20
N PHE A 4 38.07 11.59 7.35
CA PHE A 4 37.12 11.21 7.23
C PHE A 4 36.17 11.49 7.16
N ALA A 5 36.10 11.88 7.31
CA ALA A 5 35.26 12.10 7.48
C ALA A 5 34.38 12.11 6.91
N CYS A 6 34.41 12.16 6.60
CA CYS A 6 33.52 12.11 6.11
C CYS A 6 32.61 11.68 6.01
N GLY A 7 32.50 11.66 6.06
CA GLY A 7 31.59 11.36 6.01
C GLY A 7 30.68 11.17 6.02
N ILE A 8 30.66 11.22 6.20
CA ILE A 8 29.73 10.92 6.29
C ILE A 8 28.76 11.32 6.09
N GLY A 9 28.62 11.69 6.15
CA GLY A 9 27.55 12.06 6.06
C GLY A 9 26.73 11.80 5.31
N THR A 10 26.82 11.58 5.01
CA THR A 10 26.02 11.26 4.37
C THR A 10 25.07 10.69 4.35
N LEU A 11 24.98 10.57 4.49
CA LEU A 11 24.06 9.99 4.40
C LEU A 11 22.96 10.14 4.57
N VAL A 12 22.82 10.36 4.77
CA VAL A 12 21.77 10.44 4.94
C VAL A 12 20.93 10.51 4.14
N VAL A 13 20.77 10.49 3.82
CA VAL A 13 20.10 10.51 3.08
C VAL A 13 18.97 10.24 2.91
N THR A 14 18.67 10.26 3.00
CA THR A 14 17.78 10.00 2.76
C THR A 14 16.90 9.37 2.40
N LEU A 15 16.79 9.12 2.15
CA LEU A 15 16.00 8.32 1.83
C LEU A 15 14.75 8.40 2.24
N ALA A 16 14.55 8.81 2.67
CA ALA A 16 13.39 9.14 3.34
C ALA A 16 12.11 9.06 2.61
N ALA A 17 12.13 9.20 1.38
CA ALA A 17 10.90 9.16 0.61
C ALA A 17 10.45 7.74 0.32
N ALA A 18 10.97 6.79 1.03
CA ALA A 18 10.65 5.39 0.75
C ALA A 18 9.16 5.12 0.90
N ALA A 19 8.59 4.41 -0.05
CA ALA A 19 7.24 3.93 0.03
C ALA A 19 7.19 2.69 0.90
N GLN A 20 6.08 2.52 1.60
CA GLN A 20 5.83 1.31 2.36
C GLN A 20 4.90 0.41 1.55
N THR A 21 5.30 -0.83 1.37
CA THR A 21 4.58 -1.77 0.52
C THR A 21 4.07 -2.95 1.33
N PHE A 22 2.82 -3.33 1.08
CA PHE A 22 2.18 -4.43 1.78
C PHE A 22 1.49 -5.32 0.76
N VAL A 23 1.75 -6.62 0.81
CA VAL A 23 1.14 -7.58 -0.12
C VAL A 23 -0.14 -8.13 0.48
N VAL A 24 -1.22 -8.06 -0.28
CA VAL A 24 -2.53 -8.57 0.16
C VAL A 24 -2.62 -10.03 -0.23
N PRO A 25 -2.84 -10.94 0.74
CA PRO A 25 -2.92 -12.37 0.41
C PRO A 25 -4.09 -12.64 -0.53
N PRO A 26 -3.87 -13.38 -1.61
CA PRO A 26 -4.97 -13.68 -2.52
C PRO A 26 -6.07 -14.52 -1.89
N GLU A 27 -5.77 -15.24 -0.83
CA GLU A 27 -6.75 -16.05 -0.14
C GLU A 27 -7.89 -15.22 0.45
N LEU A 28 -7.66 -13.94 0.66
CA LEU A 28 -8.73 -13.07 1.16
C LEU A 28 -9.94 -13.10 0.24
N TRP A 29 -9.72 -13.23 -1.06
CA TRP A 29 -10.79 -13.16 -2.04
C TRP A 29 -11.53 -14.49 -2.21
N ASP A 30 -11.06 -15.54 -1.56
CA ASP A 30 -11.64 -16.86 -1.69
C ASP A 30 -12.78 -17.13 -0.72
N ARG A 31 -13.10 -16.20 0.15
CA ARG A 31 -14.12 -16.38 1.19
C ARG A 31 -14.91 -15.09 1.34
N PRO A 32 -16.09 -15.17 1.96
CA PRO A 32 -16.89 -13.97 2.19
C PRO A 32 -16.11 -12.93 2.97
N ARG A 33 -16.24 -11.69 2.56
CA ARG A 33 -15.54 -10.56 3.22
C ARG A 33 -16.50 -9.79 4.08
N SER A 34 -15.98 -9.31 5.20
CA SER A 34 -16.67 -8.40 6.09
C SER A 34 -15.62 -7.36 6.53
N GLY A 35 -16.09 -6.30 7.15
CA GLY A 35 -15.14 -5.33 7.68
C GLY A 35 -14.13 -5.95 8.61
N ARG A 36 -14.58 -6.88 9.44
CA ARG A 36 -13.67 -7.57 10.35
C ARG A 36 -12.65 -8.40 9.59
N THR A 37 -13.09 -9.20 8.64
CA THR A 37 -12.21 -10.07 7.89
C THR A 37 -11.13 -9.28 7.16
N VAL A 38 -11.54 -8.16 6.55
CA VAL A 38 -10.59 -7.32 5.83
C VAL A 38 -9.61 -6.68 6.80
N LEU A 39 -10.09 -6.17 7.92
CA LEU A 39 -9.23 -5.50 8.89
C LEU A 39 -8.31 -6.47 9.61
N GLU A 40 -8.65 -7.75 9.65
CA GLU A 40 -7.78 -8.76 10.25
C GLU A 40 -6.57 -9.08 9.38
N GLN A 41 -6.59 -8.68 8.11
CA GLN A 41 -5.43 -8.87 7.26
C GLN A 41 -4.33 -7.88 7.65
N PRO A 42 -3.17 -8.39 8.10
CA PRO A 42 -2.12 -7.47 8.56
C PRO A 42 -1.69 -6.46 7.51
N ALA A 43 -1.62 -6.88 6.24
CA ALA A 43 -1.21 -5.97 5.17
C ALA A 43 -2.16 -4.79 5.05
N ILE A 44 -3.46 -5.06 5.12
CA ILE A 44 -4.46 -4.00 4.99
C ILE A 44 -4.45 -3.11 6.22
N ARG A 45 -4.44 -3.72 7.40
CA ARG A 45 -4.44 -2.96 8.64
C ARG A 45 -3.22 -2.05 8.72
N GLN A 46 -2.04 -2.59 8.37
CA GLN A 46 -0.81 -1.81 8.44
C GLN A 46 -0.81 -0.68 7.41
N ALA A 47 -1.33 -0.94 6.21
CA ALA A 47 -1.39 0.10 5.19
C ALA A 47 -2.33 1.22 5.59
N VAL A 48 -3.51 0.87 6.14
CA VAL A 48 -4.46 1.88 6.59
C VAL A 48 -3.85 2.71 7.71
N ASN A 49 -3.26 2.04 8.70
CA ASN A 49 -2.65 2.76 9.82
C ASN A 49 -1.53 3.68 9.35
N ALA A 50 -0.69 3.22 8.42
CA ALA A 50 0.40 4.04 7.91
C ALA A 50 -0.13 5.25 7.16
N CYS A 51 -1.19 5.06 6.38
CA CYS A 51 -1.77 6.15 5.62
C CYS A 51 -2.43 7.17 6.54
N LEU A 52 -3.17 6.72 7.54
CA LEU A 52 -3.84 7.62 8.46
C LEU A 52 -2.86 8.36 9.36
N ALA A 53 -1.73 7.74 9.67
CA ALA A 53 -0.72 8.38 10.51
C ALA A 53 0.07 9.45 9.78
N GLN A 54 -0.03 9.53 8.46
CA GLN A 54 0.74 10.46 7.66
C GLN A 54 -0.20 11.30 6.79
N PRO A 55 -0.70 12.40 7.31
CA PRO A 55 -1.55 13.30 6.51
C PRO A 55 -0.82 13.71 5.24
N GLY A 56 -1.54 13.72 4.13
CA GLY A 56 -0.92 14.04 2.86
C GLY A 56 -0.35 12.85 2.11
N SER A 57 -0.29 11.68 2.75
CA SER A 57 0.13 10.48 2.04
C SER A 57 -0.99 9.96 1.17
N ARG A 58 -0.63 9.12 0.21
CA ARG A 58 -1.59 8.50 -0.70
C ARG A 58 -1.44 6.99 -0.65
N LEU A 59 -2.54 6.31 -0.91
CA LEU A 59 -2.58 4.86 -0.88
C LEU A 59 -2.81 4.37 -2.30
N ILE A 60 -1.88 3.59 -2.81
CA ILE A 60 -1.96 3.07 -4.16
C ILE A 60 -2.28 1.58 -4.07
N VAL A 61 -3.34 1.17 -4.79
CA VAL A 61 -3.68 -0.24 -4.93
C VAL A 61 -3.12 -0.69 -6.26
N ARG A 62 -2.08 -1.50 -6.23
CA ARG A 62 -1.46 -2.00 -7.45
C ARG A 62 -2.06 -3.35 -7.79
N HIS A 63 -2.40 -3.54 -9.06
CA HIS A 63 -3.04 -4.76 -9.49
C HIS A 63 -2.55 -5.16 -10.87
N ALA A 64 -2.87 -6.40 -11.24
CA ALA A 64 -2.51 -6.91 -12.55
C ALA A 64 -3.54 -6.51 -13.58
N THR A 65 -3.25 -6.78 -14.86
CA THR A 65 -4.12 -6.41 -15.97
C THR A 65 -5.29 -7.34 -16.10
N GLY A 66 -5.61 -8.28 -15.54
CA GLY A 66 -6.80 -9.13 -15.70
C GLY A 66 -8.01 -8.51 -15.07
N GLN A 67 -9.17 -8.88 -15.59
CA GLN A 67 -10.42 -8.37 -15.05
C GLN A 67 -10.61 -8.81 -13.61
N GLU A 68 -10.22 -10.03 -13.29
CA GLU A 68 -10.34 -10.55 -11.93
C GLU A 68 -9.53 -9.70 -10.96
N SER A 69 -8.31 -9.36 -11.35
CA SER A 69 -7.46 -8.52 -10.51
C SER A 69 -8.04 -7.11 -10.36
N LEU A 70 -8.59 -6.58 -11.44
CA LEU A 70 -9.21 -5.26 -11.39
C LEU A 70 -10.42 -5.25 -10.45
N LEU A 71 -11.26 -6.29 -10.52
CA LEU A 71 -12.42 -6.36 -9.64
C LEU A 71 -12.01 -6.45 -8.18
N ALA A 72 -10.96 -7.23 -7.89
CA ALA A 72 -10.46 -7.31 -6.53
C ALA A 72 -9.92 -5.96 -6.06
N ALA A 73 -9.24 -5.24 -6.95
CA ALA A 73 -8.70 -3.93 -6.60
C ALA A 73 -9.83 -2.93 -6.33
N GLU A 74 -10.90 -2.98 -7.14
CA GLU A 74 -12.03 -2.09 -6.92
C GLU A 74 -12.73 -2.42 -5.62
N GLU A 75 -12.86 -3.69 -5.31
CA GLU A 75 -13.46 -4.08 -4.03
C GLU A 75 -12.58 -3.59 -2.88
N LEU A 76 -11.28 -3.76 -2.99
CA LEU A 76 -10.36 -3.32 -1.95
C LEU A 76 -10.46 -1.82 -1.74
N ARG A 77 -10.58 -1.05 -2.83
CA ARG A 77 -10.75 0.39 -2.70
C ARG A 77 -11.99 0.73 -1.89
N SER A 78 -13.08 0.00 -2.13
CA SER A 78 -14.31 0.22 -1.36
C SER A 78 -14.12 -0.07 0.11
N TRP A 79 -13.40 -1.16 0.43
CA TRP A 79 -13.13 -1.47 1.82
C TRP A 79 -12.25 -0.41 2.48
N LEU A 80 -11.25 0.09 1.76
CA LEU A 80 -10.37 1.13 2.31
C LEU A 80 -11.17 2.39 2.63
N GLY A 81 -12.12 2.75 1.79
CA GLY A 81 -13.00 3.86 2.07
C GLY A 81 -13.83 3.63 3.33
N ALA A 82 -14.32 2.40 3.49
CA ALA A 82 -15.08 2.05 4.69
C ALA A 82 -14.20 2.05 5.94
N LEU A 83 -12.89 1.92 5.78
CA LEU A 83 -11.95 1.94 6.89
C LEU A 83 -11.35 3.33 7.11
N ALA A 84 -12.02 4.37 6.62
CA ALA A 84 -11.70 5.76 6.87
C ALA A 84 -10.59 6.36 6.02
N VAL A 85 -10.21 5.71 4.93
CA VAL A 85 -9.28 6.32 3.99
C VAL A 85 -10.09 7.09 2.96
N GLU A 86 -9.87 8.38 2.87
CA GLU A 86 -10.64 9.22 1.95
C GLU A 86 -10.44 8.77 0.50
N PRO A 87 -11.52 8.68 -0.29
CA PRO A 87 -11.39 8.21 -1.67
C PRO A 87 -10.38 8.98 -2.50
N GLY A 88 -10.23 10.28 -2.25
CA GLY A 88 -9.27 11.09 -2.98
C GLY A 88 -7.82 10.73 -2.70
N ARG A 89 -7.57 9.95 -1.67
CA ARG A 89 -6.23 9.51 -1.32
C ARG A 89 -5.92 8.12 -1.86
N ILE A 90 -6.88 7.49 -2.54
CA ILE A 90 -6.71 6.12 -3.03
C ILE A 90 -6.63 6.14 -4.55
N SER A 91 -5.62 5.49 -5.10
CA SER A 91 -5.45 5.35 -6.54
C SER A 91 -5.26 3.88 -6.87
N LEU A 92 -5.77 3.48 -8.04
CA LEU A 92 -5.53 2.15 -8.56
C LEU A 92 -4.46 2.24 -9.64
N ARG A 93 -3.53 1.29 -9.65
CA ARG A 93 -2.49 1.28 -10.67
C ARG A 93 -2.34 -0.12 -11.24
N ASN A 94 -2.43 -0.20 -12.54
CA ASN A 94 -2.42 -1.45 -13.27
C ASN A 94 -1.01 -1.73 -13.79
N ASP A 95 -0.12 -2.14 -12.89
CA ASP A 95 1.28 -2.32 -13.26
C ASP A 95 1.92 -3.58 -12.68
N LEU A 96 1.12 -4.54 -12.26
CA LEU A 96 1.66 -5.81 -11.78
C LEU A 96 1.53 -6.88 -12.85
N LYS A 97 2.34 -7.91 -12.74
CA LYS A 97 2.26 -9.06 -13.63
C LYS A 97 1.02 -9.88 -13.31
N PRO A 98 0.50 -10.64 -14.30
CA PRO A 98 -0.77 -11.35 -14.10
C PRO A 98 -0.82 -12.28 -12.90
N SER A 99 0.29 -12.86 -12.50
CA SER A 99 0.29 -13.80 -11.38
C SER A 99 0.55 -13.14 -10.04
N GLU A 100 0.80 -11.84 -10.01
CA GLU A 100 1.13 -11.17 -8.75
C GLU A 100 -0.14 -10.79 -7.98
N PRO A 101 -0.13 -10.99 -6.67
CA PRO A 101 -1.27 -10.56 -5.84
C PRO A 101 -1.33 -9.05 -5.73
N LEU A 102 -2.48 -8.55 -5.30
CA LEU A 102 -2.63 -7.12 -5.06
C LEU A 102 -1.60 -6.62 -4.07
N ARG A 103 -1.21 -5.38 -4.24
CA ARG A 103 -0.20 -4.76 -3.39
C ARG A 103 -0.66 -3.37 -3.00
N LEU A 104 -0.52 -3.04 -1.74
CA LEU A 104 -0.82 -1.71 -1.23
C LEU A 104 0.48 -0.96 -1.03
N GLU A 105 0.50 0.27 -1.46
CA GLU A 105 1.69 1.10 -1.32
C GLU A 105 1.29 2.44 -0.74
N VAL A 106 1.92 2.82 0.37
CA VAL A 106 1.68 4.12 1.00
C VAL A 106 2.83 5.03 0.60
N VAL A 107 2.50 6.11 -0.09
CA VAL A 107 3.52 7.03 -0.58
C VAL A 107 3.26 8.43 -0.05
N ARG A 108 4.31 9.18 0.14
CA ARG A 108 4.23 10.57 0.53
C ARG A 108 4.60 11.44 -0.66
N ASP A 109 3.88 12.51 -0.79
CA ASP A 109 4.17 13.47 -1.86
C ASP A 109 5.38 14.33 -1.55
#